data_d56cb1fa91ae6c69a4cc0000520bf951
#
_entry.id   d56cb1fa91ae6c69a4cc0000520bf951
#
_cell.length_a   1.000
_cell.length_b   1.000
_cell.length_c   1.000
_cell.angle_alpha   90.00
_cell.angle_beta   90.00
_cell.angle_gamma   90.00
#
_symmetry.space_group_name_H-M   'P 1'
#
loop_
_entity.id
_entity.type
_entity.pdbx_description
1 polymer ?
#
loop_
_entity_poly.entity_id
_entity_poly.type
_entity_poly.pdbx_seq_one_letter_code
_entity_poly.pdbx_strand_id
1 'polypeptide(L)'
;MAHTLLVAGTASHVGKSTVAAGLCRYLADRAVSVAPFKAQNMSNNARATPGGEVGVSQYVQARAAGVAPSTDHNPVLLKPRGDGESQLILDGDAVGHFEARGYYDDHWDDALETARAAHDRLAQAHDVIVAEGAGSIAEINLHDRDLANVETARFADADVLLVADIERGGVFASLVGTLELVPEDIRDQVAGAVITKFRGDRSLLDPGIDEFEDRTGVPVVGVIPYDDPGLPEEDSVALPPVGERAVVGDGDGVADDESVTVAVPRLPRISNFTDLQPLAREPGVRVAYVPPGAALDDADAVVLPGSKNTVDDLRALTDTGFGDRLRAFDGPVVGLCGGYQMLGEAITNAAVEGTGDADRVEGLGLLPVTTAFSESKTVEHVRRELNGVGPLSGAGGTVEGYEIHMGDSTLTDTVARPFDGDGAATDSVLGTYLHDLFVNDTARDAFVRNTFESAGIALPEATERADSDPYERAAGLIRDHVDLGPFGLPDR
;
A
#
# COMPACT_ATOMS: atom_id res chain seq x y z
N MET A 1 18.29 15.03 21.68
CA MET A 1 16.96 14.51 21.25
C MET A 1 17.00 14.43 19.73
N ALA A 2 16.42 13.43 19.14
CA ALA A 2 16.32 13.35 17.70
C ALA A 2 15.61 14.60 17.15
N HIS A 3 15.97 15.01 15.96
CA HIS A 3 15.24 16.04 15.24
C HIS A 3 14.05 15.39 14.50
N THR A 4 12.83 15.89 14.67
CA THR A 4 11.66 15.37 13.98
C THR A 4 11.22 16.33 12.88
N LEU A 5 11.13 15.84 11.64
CA LEU A 5 10.56 16.55 10.49
C LEU A 5 9.22 15.93 10.13
N LEU A 6 8.12 16.67 10.31
CA LEU A 6 6.78 16.23 9.93
C LEU A 6 6.44 16.68 8.51
N VAL A 7 6.30 15.73 7.62
CA VAL A 7 5.79 15.91 6.24
C VAL A 7 4.27 15.95 6.29
N ALA A 8 3.69 17.13 6.43
CA ALA A 8 2.25 17.36 6.50
C ALA A 8 1.69 17.80 5.15
N GLY A 9 0.42 17.53 4.88
CA GLY A 9 -0.22 17.87 3.60
C GLY A 9 -1.30 18.92 3.71
N THR A 10 -1.54 19.62 2.61
CA THR A 10 -2.74 20.47 2.47
C THR A 10 -3.98 19.64 2.09
N ALA A 11 -3.79 18.39 1.65
CA ALA A 11 -4.85 17.45 1.28
C ALA A 11 -4.30 16.02 1.23
N SER A 12 -5.18 15.03 0.98
CA SER A 12 -4.78 13.69 0.57
C SER A 12 -4.13 13.71 -0.82
N HIS A 13 -3.26 12.73 -1.10
CA HIS A 13 -2.58 12.52 -2.41
C HIS A 13 -1.69 13.69 -2.90
N VAL A 14 -1.30 14.60 -2.04
CA VAL A 14 -0.36 15.70 -2.40
C VAL A 14 1.11 15.23 -2.53
N GLY A 15 1.42 13.95 -2.31
CA GLY A 15 2.76 13.39 -2.45
C GLY A 15 3.56 13.26 -1.15
N LYS A 16 2.90 13.33 0.03
CA LYS A 16 3.55 13.16 1.34
C LYS A 16 4.41 11.92 1.43
N SER A 17 3.87 10.76 1.07
CA SER A 17 4.55 9.46 1.19
C SER A 17 5.79 9.38 0.29
N THR A 18 5.71 9.94 -0.92
CA THR A 18 6.87 10.06 -1.84
C THR A 18 7.95 10.96 -1.26
N VAL A 19 7.56 12.12 -0.72
CA VAL A 19 8.49 13.08 -0.08
C VAL A 19 9.14 12.44 1.15
N ALA A 20 8.35 11.78 2.01
CA ALA A 20 8.86 11.11 3.21
C ALA A 20 9.83 9.96 2.87
N ALA A 21 9.48 9.10 1.90
CA ALA A 21 10.38 8.03 1.45
C ALA A 21 11.67 8.58 0.82
N GLY A 22 11.55 9.63 -0.01
CA GLY A 22 12.69 10.32 -0.60
C GLY A 22 13.61 10.93 0.44
N LEU A 23 13.06 11.59 1.48
CA LEU A 23 13.82 12.12 2.61
C LEU A 23 14.54 11.03 3.40
N CYS A 24 13.84 9.92 3.70
CA CYS A 24 14.44 8.79 4.40
C CYS A 24 15.66 8.25 3.64
N ARG A 25 15.54 8.02 2.33
CA ARG A 25 16.65 7.53 1.50
C ARG A 25 17.75 8.58 1.37
N TYR A 26 17.39 9.82 1.08
CA TYR A 26 18.34 10.92 0.95
C TYR A 26 19.22 11.12 2.18
N LEU A 27 18.63 11.06 3.38
CA LEU A 27 19.36 11.19 4.65
C LEU A 27 20.21 9.94 4.94
N ALA A 28 19.68 8.75 4.70
CA ALA A 28 20.42 7.49 4.87
C ALA A 28 21.66 7.43 3.97
N ASP A 29 21.57 7.85 2.72
CA ASP A 29 22.70 7.90 1.78
C ASP A 29 23.81 8.88 2.24
N ARG A 30 23.49 9.80 3.14
CA ARG A 30 24.43 10.72 3.81
C ARG A 30 24.89 10.26 5.19
N ALA A 31 24.64 8.99 5.49
CA ALA A 31 24.97 8.37 6.76
C ALA A 31 24.34 9.06 8.00
N VAL A 32 23.18 9.71 7.80
CA VAL A 32 22.34 10.17 8.90
C VAL A 32 21.53 8.99 9.43
N SER A 33 21.53 8.78 10.74
CA SER A 33 20.68 7.78 11.36
C SER A 33 19.23 8.27 11.34
N VAL A 34 18.43 7.76 10.41
CA VAL A 34 17.06 8.21 10.15
C VAL A 34 16.06 7.06 10.28
N ALA A 35 14.88 7.33 10.83
CA ALA A 35 13.75 6.41 10.80
C ALA A 35 12.46 7.12 10.37
N PRO A 36 11.54 6.43 9.66
CA PRO A 36 10.21 6.95 9.39
C PRO A 36 9.31 6.82 10.61
N PHE A 37 8.22 7.62 10.62
CA PHE A 37 7.17 7.53 11.62
C PHE A 37 5.84 7.99 11.05
N LYS A 38 4.75 7.33 11.41
CA LYS A 38 3.38 7.81 11.18
C LYS A 38 2.53 7.38 12.35
N ALA A 39 2.18 8.33 13.21
CA ALA A 39 1.49 8.04 14.46
C ALA A 39 0.22 7.23 14.26
N GLN A 40 -0.58 7.58 13.26
CA GLN A 40 -1.78 6.85 12.88
C GLN A 40 -1.87 6.73 11.36
N ASN A 41 -2.15 5.51 10.90
CA ASN A 41 -2.46 5.25 9.50
C ASN A 41 -3.84 4.61 9.34
N MET A 42 -4.48 4.85 8.20
CA MET A 42 -5.73 4.19 7.81
C MET A 42 -5.52 3.54 6.43
N SER A 43 -5.27 2.23 6.42
CA SER A 43 -5.00 1.51 5.17
C SER A 43 -5.33 0.02 5.30
N ASN A 44 -5.85 -0.57 4.23
CA ASN A 44 -5.97 -2.02 4.08
C ASN A 44 -4.71 -2.68 3.49
N ASN A 45 -3.75 -1.86 3.02
CA ASN A 45 -2.45 -2.33 2.59
C ASN A 45 -1.49 -2.33 3.78
N ALA A 46 -1.13 -3.50 4.24
CA ALA A 46 -0.23 -3.68 5.37
C ALA A 46 0.83 -4.73 5.08
N ARG A 47 1.94 -4.63 5.79
CA ARG A 47 3.05 -5.58 5.75
C ARG A 47 3.29 -6.16 7.13
N ALA A 48 3.60 -7.45 7.20
CA ALA A 48 4.07 -8.06 8.44
C ALA A 48 5.43 -7.50 8.84
N THR A 49 5.64 -7.29 10.13
CA THR A 49 6.91 -6.90 10.74
C THR A 49 7.11 -7.69 12.04
N PRO A 50 8.32 -7.78 12.56
CA PRO A 50 8.49 -8.29 13.91
C PRO A 50 7.61 -7.51 14.90
N GLY A 51 6.74 -8.23 15.59
CA GLY A 51 5.80 -7.67 16.56
C GLY A 51 4.41 -7.35 16.02
N GLY A 52 4.14 -7.50 14.71
CA GLY A 52 2.80 -7.27 14.17
C GLY A 52 2.77 -6.79 12.72
N GLU A 53 1.89 -5.86 12.42
CA GLU A 53 1.73 -5.31 11.06
C GLU A 53 1.80 -3.79 11.04
N VAL A 54 2.27 -3.23 9.92
CA VAL A 54 2.35 -1.78 9.67
C VAL A 54 1.79 -1.44 8.30
N GLY A 55 1.38 -0.20 8.10
CA GLY A 55 0.97 0.29 6.78
C GLY A 55 2.11 0.19 5.77
N VAL A 56 1.76 -0.08 4.50
CA VAL A 56 2.76 -0.28 3.43
C VAL A 56 3.68 0.93 3.26
N SER A 57 3.19 2.17 3.43
CA SER A 57 4.04 3.38 3.31
C SER A 57 5.16 3.39 4.32
N GLN A 58 4.89 3.07 5.60
CA GLN A 58 5.91 3.06 6.64
C GLN A 58 6.88 1.90 6.47
N TYR A 59 6.41 0.77 5.96
CA TYR A 59 7.30 -0.32 5.53
C TYR A 59 8.25 0.13 4.42
N VAL A 60 7.73 0.79 3.38
CA VAL A 60 8.50 1.33 2.25
C VAL A 60 9.51 2.39 2.73
N GLN A 61 9.09 3.30 3.60
CA GLN A 61 9.95 4.36 4.15
C GLN A 61 11.07 3.78 5.05
N ALA A 62 10.78 2.74 5.84
CA ALA A 62 11.79 2.05 6.62
C ALA A 62 12.84 1.38 5.72
N ARG A 63 12.41 0.74 4.62
CA ARG A 63 13.32 0.20 3.60
C ARG A 63 14.14 1.30 2.93
N ALA A 64 13.55 2.44 2.63
CA ALA A 64 14.23 3.62 2.10
C ALA A 64 15.31 4.15 3.06
N ALA A 65 15.00 4.18 4.36
CA ALA A 65 15.93 4.56 5.43
C ALA A 65 17.04 3.51 5.70
N GLY A 66 16.93 2.30 5.12
CA GLY A 66 17.85 1.20 5.39
C GLY A 66 17.70 0.59 6.80
N VAL A 67 16.53 0.80 7.45
CA VAL A 67 16.25 0.23 8.78
C VAL A 67 15.24 -0.93 8.66
N ALA A 68 15.29 -1.85 9.62
CA ALA A 68 14.31 -2.93 9.69
C ALA A 68 12.92 -2.36 10.03
N PRO A 69 11.87 -2.66 9.26
CA PRO A 69 10.52 -2.24 9.60
C PRO A 69 10.08 -2.81 10.96
N SER A 70 9.39 -1.99 11.76
CA SER A 70 8.84 -2.36 13.06
C SER A 70 7.52 -1.64 13.32
N THR A 71 6.76 -2.11 14.30
CA THR A 71 5.50 -1.48 14.72
C THR A 71 5.68 -0.05 15.22
N ASP A 72 6.86 0.30 15.72
CA ASP A 72 7.18 1.68 16.12
C ASP A 72 7.02 2.70 14.97
N HIS A 73 7.23 2.27 13.72
CA HIS A 73 7.07 3.16 12.56
C HIS A 73 5.61 3.50 12.26
N ASN A 74 4.65 2.66 12.69
CA ASN A 74 3.22 2.89 12.56
C ASN A 74 2.47 2.25 13.74
N PRO A 75 2.51 2.87 14.93
CA PRO A 75 1.99 2.29 16.17
C PRO A 75 0.47 2.19 16.22
N VAL A 76 -0.26 3.01 15.45
CA VAL A 76 -1.72 2.97 15.34
C VAL A 76 -2.12 2.74 13.89
N LEU A 77 -2.74 1.58 13.61
CA LEU A 77 -3.24 1.25 12.28
C LEU A 77 -4.74 0.96 12.34
N LEU A 78 -5.50 1.68 11.54
CA LEU A 78 -6.93 1.47 11.31
C LEU A 78 -7.11 0.76 9.97
N LYS A 79 -7.77 -0.40 9.99
CA LYS A 79 -8.07 -1.16 8.75
C LYS A 79 -9.59 -1.14 8.50
N PRO A 80 -10.08 -0.31 7.55
CA PRO A 80 -11.48 -0.26 7.21
C PRO A 80 -12.03 -1.63 6.79
N ARG A 81 -13.14 -2.05 7.42
CA ARG A 81 -13.80 -3.33 7.16
C ARG A 81 -15.05 -3.19 6.29
N GLY A 82 -15.70 -2.05 6.34
CA GLY A 82 -17.01 -1.74 5.77
C GLY A 82 -17.98 -1.29 6.86
N ASP A 83 -19.15 -0.80 6.44
CA ASP A 83 -20.25 -0.36 7.32
C ASP A 83 -19.86 0.70 8.38
N GLY A 84 -18.77 1.45 8.12
CA GLY A 84 -18.27 2.49 9.03
C GLY A 84 -17.36 1.96 10.15
N GLU A 85 -17.07 0.66 10.17
CA GLU A 85 -16.18 0.02 11.14
C GLU A 85 -14.74 -0.11 10.61
N SER A 86 -13.78 -0.01 11.54
CA SER A 86 -12.38 -0.31 11.30
C SER A 86 -11.83 -1.25 12.36
N GLN A 87 -10.94 -2.14 11.98
CA GLN A 87 -10.12 -2.87 12.93
C GLN A 87 -9.03 -1.94 13.46
N LEU A 88 -8.96 -1.79 14.78
CA LEU A 88 -7.90 -1.06 15.46
C LEU A 88 -6.75 -2.00 15.79
N ILE A 89 -5.55 -1.58 15.44
CA ILE A 89 -4.29 -2.24 15.77
C ILE A 89 -3.43 -1.23 16.52
N LEU A 90 -2.98 -1.59 17.72
CA LEU A 90 -2.08 -0.80 18.55
C LEU A 90 -0.78 -1.56 18.76
N ASP A 91 0.34 -0.95 18.45
CA ASP A 91 1.70 -1.52 18.55
C ASP A 91 1.81 -2.94 17.94
N GLY A 92 1.08 -3.16 16.84
CA GLY A 92 1.02 -4.43 16.11
C GLY A 92 -0.06 -5.41 16.55
N ASP A 93 -0.70 -5.21 17.71
CA ASP A 93 -1.73 -6.08 18.25
C ASP A 93 -3.14 -5.64 17.85
N ALA A 94 -3.96 -6.58 17.37
CA ALA A 94 -5.37 -6.32 17.05
C ALA A 94 -6.20 -6.15 18.33
N VAL A 95 -6.74 -4.96 18.57
CA VAL A 95 -7.54 -4.62 19.75
C VAL A 95 -9.01 -5.01 19.56
N GLY A 96 -9.56 -4.77 18.36
CA GLY A 96 -10.96 -5.04 18.06
C GLY A 96 -11.46 -4.28 16.84
N HIS A 97 -12.78 -4.29 16.65
CA HIS A 97 -13.47 -3.57 15.58
C HIS A 97 -14.32 -2.47 16.19
N PHE A 98 -14.20 -1.26 15.69
CA PHE A 98 -14.86 -0.08 16.23
C PHE A 98 -15.36 0.83 15.12
N GLU A 99 -16.53 1.44 15.34
CA GLU A 99 -16.94 2.61 14.59
C GLU A 99 -16.04 3.80 14.95
N ALA A 100 -15.94 4.80 14.07
CA ALA A 100 -15.11 5.98 14.30
C ALA A 100 -15.40 6.64 15.68
N ARG A 101 -16.66 6.71 16.08
CA ARG A 101 -17.04 7.28 17.38
C ARG A 101 -16.49 6.47 18.55
N GLY A 102 -16.60 5.14 18.52
CA GLY A 102 -16.07 4.26 19.58
C GLY A 102 -14.54 4.37 19.69
N TYR A 103 -13.84 4.49 18.56
CA TYR A 103 -12.39 4.74 18.55
C TYR A 103 -12.05 6.03 19.31
N TYR A 104 -12.72 7.14 18.99
CA TYR A 104 -12.44 8.43 19.61
C TYR A 104 -12.90 8.54 21.07
N ASP A 105 -13.93 7.84 21.48
CA ASP A 105 -14.48 7.94 22.84
C ASP A 105 -13.78 6.99 23.82
N ASP A 106 -13.35 5.79 23.37
CA ASP A 106 -12.88 4.72 24.23
C ASP A 106 -11.38 4.38 24.07
N HIS A 107 -10.76 4.69 22.90
CA HIS A 107 -9.40 4.25 22.58
C HIS A 107 -8.42 5.38 22.22
N TRP A 108 -8.88 6.62 22.24
CA TRP A 108 -8.05 7.77 21.86
C TRP A 108 -6.82 7.95 22.76
N ASP A 109 -7.00 7.88 24.07
CA ASP A 109 -5.91 8.08 25.03
C ASP A 109 -4.85 6.97 24.89
N ASP A 110 -5.28 5.72 24.72
CA ASP A 110 -4.38 4.58 24.50
C ASP A 110 -3.61 4.74 23.18
N ALA A 111 -4.28 5.19 22.12
CA ALA A 111 -3.66 5.42 20.81
C ALA A 111 -2.61 6.56 20.89
N LEU A 112 -2.92 7.65 21.58
CA LEU A 112 -2.00 8.77 21.78
C LEU A 112 -0.77 8.35 22.60
N GLU A 113 -0.98 7.61 23.70
CA GLU A 113 0.12 7.10 24.55
C GLU A 113 1.01 6.12 23.75
N THR A 114 0.40 5.20 23.00
CA THR A 114 1.12 4.25 22.16
C THR A 114 1.96 4.97 21.10
N ALA A 115 1.40 5.98 20.44
CA ALA A 115 2.12 6.77 19.44
C ALA A 115 3.31 7.55 20.01
N ARG A 116 3.11 8.20 21.16
CA ARG A 116 4.20 8.91 21.88
C ARG A 116 5.32 7.95 22.28
N ALA A 117 4.97 6.83 22.88
CA ALA A 117 5.95 5.83 23.32
C ALA A 117 6.77 5.26 22.14
N ALA A 118 6.12 5.01 21.00
CA ALA A 118 6.80 4.54 19.79
C ALA A 118 7.76 5.61 19.24
N HIS A 119 7.30 6.86 19.13
CA HIS A 119 8.16 7.97 18.71
C HIS A 119 9.37 8.14 19.64
N ASP A 120 9.17 8.05 20.96
CA ASP A 120 10.26 8.16 21.95
C ASP A 120 11.29 7.04 21.79
N ARG A 121 10.86 5.81 21.47
CA ARG A 121 11.77 4.68 21.19
C ARG A 121 12.61 4.95 19.94
N LEU A 122 11.99 5.42 18.86
CA LEU A 122 12.69 5.79 17.63
C LEU A 122 13.65 6.97 17.85
N ALA A 123 13.22 8.01 18.59
CA ALA A 123 14.01 9.19 18.88
C ALA A 123 15.23 8.92 19.79
N GLN A 124 15.22 7.82 20.56
CA GLN A 124 16.38 7.35 21.31
C GLN A 124 17.39 6.59 20.44
N ALA A 125 16.94 6.00 19.33
CA ALA A 125 17.76 5.14 18.48
C ALA A 125 18.29 5.85 17.22
N HIS A 126 17.67 6.97 16.82
CA HIS A 126 17.98 7.67 15.57
C HIS A 126 18.23 9.15 15.80
N ASP A 127 18.95 9.81 14.88
CA ASP A 127 19.26 11.23 14.93
C ASP A 127 18.10 12.08 14.32
N VAL A 128 17.42 11.52 13.31
CA VAL A 128 16.32 12.18 12.60
C VAL A 128 15.13 11.23 12.51
N ILE A 129 13.93 11.77 12.79
CA ILE A 129 12.66 11.10 12.54
C ILE A 129 11.94 11.84 11.40
N VAL A 130 11.67 11.15 10.31
CA VAL A 130 10.81 11.65 9.23
C VAL A 130 9.39 11.18 9.51
N ALA A 131 8.58 12.05 10.09
CA ALA A 131 7.18 11.78 10.37
C ALA A 131 6.31 12.11 9.16
N GLU A 132 5.29 11.29 8.88
CA GLU A 132 4.32 11.52 7.82
C GLU A 132 2.93 11.79 8.41
N GLY A 133 2.30 12.89 8.01
CA GLY A 133 0.92 13.20 8.35
C GLY A 133 -0.09 12.43 7.51
N ALA A 134 -1.36 12.53 7.88
CA ALA A 134 -2.49 11.94 7.14
C ALA A 134 -3.44 13.04 6.65
N GLY A 135 -3.94 12.93 5.41
CA GLY A 135 -4.88 13.89 4.84
C GLY A 135 -4.34 15.33 4.84
N SER A 136 -5.17 16.26 5.28
CA SER A 136 -4.82 17.67 5.52
C SER A 136 -4.56 17.92 7.00
N ILE A 137 -3.50 18.68 7.33
CA ILE A 137 -3.23 19.15 8.69
C ILE A 137 -4.25 20.22 9.15
N ALA A 138 -5.04 20.74 8.22
CA ALA A 138 -6.02 21.80 8.48
C ALA A 138 -7.48 21.28 8.54
N GLU A 139 -7.70 20.03 8.91
CA GLU A 139 -9.03 19.49 9.14
C GLU A 139 -9.60 20.01 10.47
N ILE A 140 -10.23 21.18 10.43
CA ILE A 140 -10.69 21.94 11.61
C ILE A 140 -11.63 21.18 12.54
N ASN A 141 -12.36 20.20 12.00
CA ASN A 141 -13.27 19.33 12.75
C ASN A 141 -12.55 18.19 13.48
N LEU A 142 -11.24 18.01 13.25
CA LEU A 142 -10.43 16.94 13.82
C LEU A 142 -9.24 17.45 14.66
N HIS A 143 -8.98 18.76 14.74
CA HIS A 143 -7.76 19.30 15.39
C HIS A 143 -7.51 18.77 16.81
N ASP A 144 -8.55 18.57 17.61
CA ASP A 144 -8.42 18.06 18.97
C ASP A 144 -8.13 16.54 19.02
N ARG A 145 -8.21 15.86 17.87
CA ARG A 145 -8.09 14.41 17.72
C ARG A 145 -7.37 14.00 16.43
N ASP A 146 -6.47 14.85 15.95
CA ASP A 146 -5.61 14.58 14.79
C ASP A 146 -4.25 14.05 15.26
N LEU A 147 -4.19 12.74 15.44
CA LEU A 147 -3.00 12.06 15.94
C LEU A 147 -1.84 12.15 14.94
N ALA A 148 -2.13 11.99 13.65
CA ALA A 148 -1.10 11.91 12.61
C ALA A 148 -0.45 13.25 12.27
N ASN A 149 -1.14 14.37 12.48
CA ASN A 149 -0.60 15.69 12.18
C ASN A 149 -0.42 16.52 13.46
N VAL A 150 -1.51 17.06 14.02
CA VAL A 150 -1.47 18.07 15.09
C VAL A 150 -0.81 17.52 16.36
N GLU A 151 -1.23 16.34 16.84
CA GLU A 151 -0.64 15.76 18.04
C GLU A 151 0.80 15.29 17.82
N THR A 152 1.12 14.78 16.62
CA THR A 152 2.50 14.42 16.27
C THR A 152 3.40 15.67 16.28
N ALA A 153 2.99 16.76 15.64
CA ALA A 153 3.75 18.01 15.68
C ALA A 153 4.02 18.49 17.12
N ARG A 154 3.00 18.41 17.98
CA ARG A 154 3.09 18.85 19.38
C ARG A 154 4.04 18.00 20.22
N PHE A 155 3.82 16.68 20.27
CA PHE A 155 4.59 15.83 21.18
C PHE A 155 6.03 15.59 20.70
N ALA A 156 6.26 15.69 19.40
CA ALA A 156 7.59 15.53 18.81
C ALA A 156 8.38 16.85 18.73
N ASP A 157 7.76 18.00 19.05
CA ASP A 157 8.33 19.34 18.81
C ASP A 157 8.89 19.44 17.38
N ALA A 158 8.08 19.04 16.41
CA ALA A 158 8.52 18.79 15.04
C ALA A 158 8.60 20.06 14.21
N ASP A 159 9.64 20.21 13.38
CA ASP A 159 9.58 21.11 12.24
C ASP A 159 8.59 20.57 11.19
N VAL A 160 7.69 21.41 10.70
CA VAL A 160 6.67 21.00 9.73
C VAL A 160 7.07 21.42 8.33
N LEU A 161 7.18 20.44 7.43
CA LEU A 161 7.27 20.62 5.98
C LEU A 161 5.87 20.47 5.37
N LEU A 162 5.28 21.59 4.92
CA LEU A 162 3.95 21.56 4.32
C LEU A 162 4.01 21.20 2.84
N VAL A 163 3.32 20.13 2.43
CA VAL A 163 3.29 19.63 1.05
C VAL A 163 1.96 19.96 0.40
N ALA A 164 2.01 20.58 -0.79
CA ALA A 164 0.83 20.89 -1.58
C ALA A 164 1.04 20.52 -3.06
N ASP A 165 0.04 19.97 -3.74
CA ASP A 165 0.14 19.71 -5.18
C ASP A 165 -0.43 20.86 -6.03
N ILE A 166 0.11 20.99 -7.24
CA ILE A 166 -0.33 21.99 -8.22
C ILE A 166 -1.13 21.38 -9.39
N GLU A 167 -1.26 20.08 -9.44
CA GLU A 167 -1.83 19.37 -10.60
C GLU A 167 -3.22 19.87 -11.00
N ARG A 168 -4.06 20.16 -9.99
CA ARG A 168 -5.44 20.65 -10.20
C ARG A 168 -5.56 22.16 -10.15
N GLY A 169 -4.42 22.88 -9.97
CA GLY A 169 -4.37 24.32 -9.73
C GLY A 169 -4.74 24.71 -8.30
N GLY A 170 -4.57 26.00 -7.98
CA GLY A 170 -4.95 26.56 -6.68
C GLY A 170 -3.97 26.27 -5.53
N VAL A 171 -2.73 25.86 -5.81
CA VAL A 171 -1.74 25.48 -4.79
C VAL A 171 -1.49 26.57 -3.76
N PHE A 172 -1.36 27.85 -4.17
CA PHE A 172 -1.16 28.97 -3.24
C PHE A 172 -2.38 29.21 -2.36
N ALA A 173 -3.60 29.03 -2.88
CA ALA A 173 -4.81 29.13 -2.06
C ALA A 173 -4.87 27.99 -1.02
N SER A 174 -4.46 26.77 -1.40
CA SER A 174 -4.36 25.63 -0.47
C SER A 174 -3.33 25.89 0.63
N LEU A 175 -2.13 26.38 0.28
CA LEU A 175 -1.07 26.69 1.23
C LEU A 175 -1.51 27.79 2.21
N VAL A 176 -1.99 28.93 1.70
CA VAL A 176 -2.47 30.05 2.55
C VAL A 176 -3.64 29.60 3.41
N GLY A 177 -4.62 28.90 2.84
CA GLY A 177 -5.80 28.42 3.59
C GLY A 177 -5.40 27.45 4.69
N THR A 178 -4.47 26.55 4.44
CA THR A 178 -3.94 25.62 5.45
C THR A 178 -3.29 26.39 6.60
N LEU A 179 -2.39 27.34 6.30
CA LEU A 179 -1.72 28.15 7.31
C LEU A 179 -2.67 29.02 8.15
N GLU A 180 -3.80 29.43 7.58
CA GLU A 180 -4.83 30.20 8.32
C GLU A 180 -5.73 29.33 9.20
N LEU A 181 -5.85 28.04 8.88
CA LEU A 181 -6.76 27.12 9.58
C LEU A 181 -6.07 26.26 10.64
N VAL A 182 -4.77 25.99 10.52
CA VAL A 182 -4.05 25.21 11.53
C VAL A 182 -3.99 25.95 12.88
N PRO A 183 -3.90 25.25 14.02
CA PRO A 183 -3.66 25.88 15.32
C PRO A 183 -2.41 26.77 15.29
N GLU A 184 -2.43 27.87 16.05
CA GLU A 184 -1.35 28.87 16.06
C GLU A 184 0.01 28.25 16.46
N ASP A 185 0.01 27.35 17.44
CA ASP A 185 1.20 26.62 17.89
C ASP A 185 1.81 25.75 16.77
N ILE A 186 0.98 25.16 15.92
CA ILE A 186 1.44 24.36 14.76
C ILE A 186 1.90 25.26 13.63
N ARG A 187 1.23 26.39 13.41
CA ARG A 187 1.64 27.38 12.40
C ARG A 187 3.07 27.86 12.64
N ASP A 188 3.42 28.10 13.91
CA ASP A 188 4.76 28.53 14.30
C ASP A 188 5.85 27.48 14.06
N GLN A 189 5.46 26.19 13.94
CA GLN A 189 6.35 25.08 13.61
C GLN A 189 6.53 24.86 12.08
N VAL A 190 5.75 25.54 11.22
CA VAL A 190 5.89 25.40 9.77
C VAL A 190 7.15 26.09 9.28
N ALA A 191 8.21 25.31 9.04
CA ALA A 191 9.52 25.82 8.64
C ALA A 191 9.69 25.96 7.12
N GLY A 192 8.79 25.36 6.30
CA GLY A 192 8.82 25.47 4.86
C GLY A 192 7.69 24.77 4.15
N ALA A 193 7.51 25.08 2.86
CA ALA A 193 6.53 24.45 2.00
C ALA A 193 7.17 23.85 0.73
N VAL A 194 6.64 22.73 0.26
CA VAL A 194 7.02 22.09 -1.03
C VAL A 194 5.80 22.02 -1.93
N ILE A 195 5.98 22.43 -3.19
CA ILE A 195 5.00 22.28 -4.25
C ILE A 195 5.35 21.03 -5.06
N THR A 196 4.42 20.10 -5.20
CA THR A 196 4.62 18.83 -5.89
C THR A 196 3.84 18.76 -7.20
N LYS A 197 4.13 17.73 -8.00
CA LYS A 197 3.46 17.40 -9.27
C LYS A 197 3.49 18.55 -10.29
N PHE A 198 4.56 19.32 -10.27
CA PHE A 198 4.72 20.44 -11.17
C PHE A 198 5.02 19.98 -12.60
N ARG A 199 4.37 20.63 -13.57
CA ARG A 199 4.62 20.45 -15.00
C ARG A 199 4.81 21.82 -15.66
N GLY A 200 5.87 21.98 -16.43
CA GLY A 200 6.13 23.20 -17.20
C GLY A 200 7.38 23.95 -16.77
N ASP A 201 7.42 25.24 -17.07
CA ASP A 201 8.55 26.12 -16.75
C ASP A 201 8.46 26.63 -15.30
N ARG A 202 9.45 26.28 -14.48
CA ARG A 202 9.53 26.64 -13.06
C ARG A 202 9.48 28.15 -12.84
N SER A 203 10.06 28.96 -13.74
CA SER A 203 10.10 30.41 -13.62
C SER A 203 8.71 31.08 -13.65
N LEU A 204 7.68 30.38 -14.15
CA LEU A 204 6.32 30.88 -14.12
C LEU A 204 5.69 30.87 -12.72
N LEU A 205 6.26 30.11 -11.78
CA LEU A 205 5.81 30.07 -10.40
C LEU A 205 6.46 31.16 -9.53
N ASP A 206 7.64 31.68 -9.92
CA ASP A 206 8.42 32.59 -9.07
C ASP A 206 7.62 33.78 -8.54
N PRO A 207 6.81 34.52 -9.34
CA PRO A 207 6.02 35.62 -8.80
C PRO A 207 4.96 35.19 -7.77
N GLY A 208 4.43 33.97 -7.92
CA GLY A 208 3.46 33.42 -6.97
C GLY A 208 4.11 32.93 -5.68
N ILE A 209 5.34 32.45 -5.77
CA ILE A 209 6.17 32.04 -4.62
C ILE A 209 6.53 33.28 -3.82
N ASP A 210 7.06 34.33 -4.48
CA ASP A 210 7.42 35.60 -3.83
C ASP A 210 6.23 36.20 -3.05
N GLU A 211 5.04 36.24 -3.69
CA GLU A 211 3.82 36.74 -3.04
C GLU A 211 3.38 35.87 -1.84
N PHE A 212 3.54 34.55 -1.95
CA PHE A 212 3.22 33.62 -0.86
C PHE A 212 4.17 33.82 0.33
N GLU A 213 5.46 33.89 0.08
CA GLU A 213 6.51 34.10 1.09
C GLU A 213 6.35 35.46 1.78
N ASP A 214 6.14 36.53 1.01
CA ASP A 214 5.89 37.89 1.52
C ASP A 214 4.64 37.94 2.43
N ARG A 215 3.62 37.15 2.08
CA ARG A 215 2.35 37.15 2.81
C ARG A 215 2.39 36.32 4.08
N THR A 216 3.08 35.18 4.06
CA THR A 216 3.01 34.15 5.11
C THR A 216 4.24 34.12 6.01
N GLY A 217 5.39 34.53 5.49
CA GLY A 217 6.69 34.36 6.10
C GLY A 217 7.23 32.93 6.01
N VAL A 218 6.53 32.01 5.33
CA VAL A 218 6.95 30.61 5.16
C VAL A 218 7.64 30.45 3.81
N PRO A 219 8.90 29.97 3.76
CA PRO A 219 9.61 29.79 2.49
C PRO A 219 9.09 28.60 1.68
N VAL A 220 9.09 28.72 0.35
CA VAL A 220 8.91 27.57 -0.56
C VAL A 220 10.27 26.92 -0.81
N VAL A 221 10.58 25.90 -0.06
CA VAL A 221 11.88 25.21 -0.06
C VAL A 221 12.06 24.25 -1.25
N GLY A 222 11.01 24.04 -2.05
CA GLY A 222 11.13 23.18 -3.23
C GLY A 222 9.91 23.15 -4.14
N VAL A 223 10.20 22.84 -5.42
CA VAL A 223 9.17 22.53 -6.43
C VAL A 223 9.57 21.23 -7.10
N ILE A 224 8.85 20.17 -6.79
CA ILE A 224 9.10 18.82 -7.27
C ILE A 224 8.30 18.60 -8.57
N PRO A 225 8.95 18.19 -9.67
CA PRO A 225 8.26 17.90 -10.91
C PRO A 225 7.32 16.71 -10.78
N TYR A 226 6.37 16.61 -11.71
CA TYR A 226 5.54 15.42 -11.83
C TYR A 226 6.43 14.26 -12.34
N ASP A 227 6.76 13.37 -11.42
CA ASP A 227 7.45 12.13 -11.70
C ASP A 227 6.93 11.05 -10.74
N ASP A 228 6.79 9.82 -11.24
CA ASP A 228 6.47 8.65 -10.43
C ASP A 228 7.76 7.86 -10.20
N PRO A 229 8.32 7.86 -8.99
CA PRO A 229 9.51 7.08 -8.68
C PRO A 229 9.26 5.56 -8.70
N GLY A 230 8.00 5.11 -8.76
CA GLY A 230 7.64 3.70 -8.74
C GLY A 230 7.64 3.09 -7.34
N LEU A 231 7.44 3.88 -6.28
CA LEU A 231 7.22 3.35 -4.94
C LEU A 231 5.89 2.58 -4.88
N PRO A 232 5.75 1.56 -4.01
CA PRO A 232 4.47 0.91 -3.77
C PRO A 232 3.42 1.92 -3.28
N GLU A 233 2.22 1.84 -3.86
CA GLU A 233 1.12 2.73 -3.51
C GLU A 233 0.52 2.40 -2.14
N GLU A 234 0.15 3.42 -1.37
CA GLU A 234 -0.44 3.25 -0.03
C GLU A 234 -1.93 2.96 -0.09
N ASP A 235 -2.66 3.70 -0.91
CA ASP A 235 -4.12 3.78 -0.84
C ASP A 235 -4.83 3.08 -1.99
N SER A 236 -5.89 2.33 -1.65
CA SER A 236 -6.84 1.78 -2.62
C SER A 236 -7.63 2.86 -3.39
N VAL A 237 -7.46 4.14 -3.05
CA VAL A 237 -8.04 5.27 -3.79
C VAL A 237 -7.40 5.42 -5.19
N ALA A 238 -6.19 4.92 -5.38
CA ALA A 238 -5.56 4.82 -6.70
C ALA A 238 -6.24 3.77 -7.60
N LEU A 239 -7.00 2.84 -7.01
CA LEU A 239 -7.77 1.85 -7.76
C LEU A 239 -9.07 2.45 -8.32
N PRO A 240 -9.56 1.93 -9.46
CA PRO A 240 -10.84 2.38 -10.00
C PRO A 240 -11.99 2.07 -9.03
N PRO A 241 -13.13 2.78 -9.13
CA PRO A 241 -14.36 2.38 -8.47
C PRO A 241 -14.72 0.92 -8.80
N VAL A 242 -15.40 0.23 -7.87
CA VAL A 242 -15.75 -1.21 -8.02
C VAL A 242 -16.49 -1.53 -9.33
N GLY A 243 -17.26 -0.60 -9.85
CA GLY A 243 -18.05 -0.76 -11.09
C GLY A 243 -17.31 -0.37 -12.38
N GLU A 244 -16.06 0.05 -12.30
CA GLU A 244 -15.31 0.58 -13.43
C GLU A 244 -14.10 -0.32 -13.77
N ARG A 245 -13.73 -0.34 -15.06
CA ARG A 245 -12.51 -0.99 -15.52
C ARG A 245 -11.39 0.02 -15.63
N ALA A 246 -10.19 -0.37 -15.18
CA ALA A 246 -8.96 0.37 -15.43
C ALA A 246 -7.82 -0.60 -15.75
N VAL A 247 -6.89 -0.16 -16.59
CA VAL A 247 -5.71 -0.93 -16.99
C VAL A 247 -4.46 -0.19 -16.51
N VAL A 248 -3.49 -0.92 -15.99
CA VAL A 248 -2.17 -0.45 -15.59
C VAL A 248 -1.11 -1.26 -16.33
N GLY A 249 0.03 -0.63 -16.64
CA GLY A 249 1.12 -1.27 -17.36
C GLY A 249 1.08 -1.07 -18.88
N ASP A 250 0.19 -0.22 -19.39
CA ASP A 250 -0.01 0.05 -20.82
C ASP A 250 0.93 1.13 -21.39
N GLY A 251 1.79 1.74 -20.54
CA GLY A 251 2.73 2.80 -20.94
C GLY A 251 4.14 2.32 -21.34
N ASP A 252 4.34 1.02 -21.54
CA ASP A 252 5.66 0.39 -21.78
C ASP A 252 6.10 0.37 -23.26
N GLY A 253 5.23 0.80 -24.18
CA GLY A 253 5.49 0.85 -25.62
C GLY A 253 5.34 -0.49 -26.35
N VAL A 254 4.93 -1.57 -25.67
CA VAL A 254 4.56 -2.84 -26.29
C VAL A 254 3.17 -2.71 -26.91
N ALA A 255 3.00 -3.23 -28.13
CA ALA A 255 1.72 -3.19 -28.83
C ALA A 255 0.67 -4.10 -28.18
N ASP A 256 -0.62 -3.75 -28.31
CA ASP A 256 -1.71 -4.49 -27.65
C ASP A 256 -1.80 -5.96 -28.12
N ASP A 257 -1.48 -6.25 -29.38
CA ASP A 257 -1.46 -7.58 -29.95
C ASP A 257 -0.21 -8.40 -29.59
N GLU A 258 0.76 -7.79 -28.94
CA GLU A 258 1.98 -8.40 -28.38
C GLU A 258 1.94 -8.43 -26.84
N SER A 259 0.82 -8.05 -26.23
CA SER A 259 0.65 -8.00 -24.78
C SER A 259 -0.36 -9.01 -24.26
N VAL A 260 -0.26 -9.37 -22.97
CA VAL A 260 -1.22 -10.20 -22.24
C VAL A 260 -1.95 -9.41 -21.19
N THR A 261 -3.21 -9.77 -20.94
CA THR A 261 -4.07 -9.13 -19.94
C THR A 261 -4.27 -10.05 -18.74
N VAL A 262 -3.84 -9.57 -17.57
CA VAL A 262 -4.11 -10.19 -16.27
C VAL A 262 -5.33 -9.51 -15.66
N ALA A 263 -6.48 -10.18 -15.66
CA ALA A 263 -7.70 -9.64 -15.07
C ALA A 263 -7.69 -9.81 -13.55
N VAL A 264 -8.04 -8.73 -12.85
CA VAL A 264 -8.14 -8.67 -11.39
C VAL A 264 -9.54 -8.17 -11.02
N PRO A 265 -10.40 -9.00 -10.42
CA PRO A 265 -11.69 -8.52 -9.98
C PRO A 265 -11.51 -7.41 -8.94
N ARG A 266 -12.10 -6.25 -9.20
CA ARG A 266 -12.10 -5.11 -8.27
C ARG A 266 -13.04 -5.40 -7.12
N LEU A 267 -12.55 -6.18 -6.15
CA LEU A 267 -13.30 -6.52 -4.95
C LEU A 267 -13.65 -5.26 -4.14
N PRO A 268 -14.86 -5.17 -3.55
CA PRO A 268 -15.26 -4.04 -2.71
C PRO A 268 -14.28 -3.76 -1.57
N ARG A 269 -13.70 -4.83 -0.98
CA ARG A 269 -12.79 -4.75 0.16
C ARG A 269 -11.41 -5.29 -0.15
N ILE A 270 -10.95 -5.06 -1.39
CA ILE A 270 -9.60 -5.46 -1.82
C ILE A 270 -8.54 -4.99 -0.83
N SER A 271 -7.59 -5.84 -0.52
CA SER A 271 -6.42 -5.54 0.33
C SER A 271 -5.12 -5.98 -0.34
N ASN A 272 -4.02 -5.38 0.04
CA ASN A 272 -2.68 -5.70 -0.45
C ASN A 272 -2.58 -5.77 -1.99
N PHE A 273 -3.31 -4.88 -2.68
CA PHE A 273 -3.30 -4.80 -4.14
C PHE A 273 -1.91 -4.49 -4.71
N THR A 274 -0.99 -4.02 -3.88
CA THR A 274 0.42 -3.82 -4.22
C THR A 274 1.12 -5.11 -4.65
N ASP A 275 0.59 -6.29 -4.31
CA ASP A 275 1.06 -7.59 -4.82
C ASP A 275 1.04 -7.68 -6.35
N LEU A 276 0.20 -6.87 -7.00
CA LEU A 276 0.01 -6.88 -8.46
C LEU A 276 0.90 -5.86 -9.19
N GLN A 277 1.49 -4.91 -8.48
CA GLN A 277 2.33 -3.87 -9.08
C GLN A 277 3.56 -4.42 -9.81
N PRO A 278 4.25 -5.47 -9.31
CA PRO A 278 5.36 -6.06 -10.04
C PRO A 278 4.95 -6.62 -11.41
N LEU A 279 3.74 -7.17 -11.55
CA LEU A 279 3.21 -7.64 -12.83
C LEU A 279 2.98 -6.47 -13.81
N ALA A 280 2.39 -5.36 -13.33
CA ALA A 280 2.13 -4.19 -14.16
C ALA A 280 3.41 -3.49 -14.67
N ARG A 281 4.58 -3.84 -14.12
CA ARG A 281 5.89 -3.32 -14.55
C ARG A 281 6.60 -4.23 -15.55
N GLU A 282 6.05 -5.42 -15.80
CA GLU A 282 6.62 -6.34 -16.80
C GLU A 282 6.21 -5.91 -18.22
N PRO A 283 7.18 -5.81 -19.15
CA PRO A 283 6.88 -5.44 -20.52
C PRO A 283 5.82 -6.36 -21.15
N GLY A 284 4.80 -5.76 -21.76
CA GLY A 284 3.70 -6.48 -22.39
C GLY A 284 2.67 -7.07 -21.42
N VAL A 285 2.75 -6.79 -20.11
CA VAL A 285 1.74 -7.22 -19.14
C VAL A 285 0.80 -6.08 -18.81
N ARG A 286 -0.49 -6.29 -19.03
CA ARG A 286 -1.59 -5.37 -18.73
C ARG A 286 -2.35 -5.90 -17.51
N VAL A 287 -2.26 -5.24 -16.37
CA VAL A 287 -3.09 -5.54 -15.20
C VAL A 287 -4.40 -4.80 -15.32
N ALA A 288 -5.48 -5.52 -15.59
CA ALA A 288 -6.82 -4.96 -15.77
C ALA A 288 -7.66 -5.18 -14.51
N TYR A 289 -7.90 -4.13 -13.74
CA TYR A 289 -8.94 -4.16 -12.71
C TYR A 289 -10.30 -4.16 -13.38
N VAL A 290 -11.12 -5.16 -13.08
CA VAL A 290 -12.42 -5.36 -13.73
C VAL A 290 -13.55 -5.43 -12.70
N PRO A 291 -14.77 -4.94 -13.01
CA PRO A 291 -15.91 -5.14 -12.14
C PRO A 291 -16.13 -6.62 -11.81
N PRO A 292 -16.65 -6.98 -10.62
CA PRO A 292 -16.93 -8.37 -10.24
C PRO A 292 -17.84 -9.12 -11.23
N GLY A 293 -18.68 -8.38 -11.98
CA GLY A 293 -19.56 -8.94 -13.02
C GLY A 293 -18.98 -8.96 -14.43
N ALA A 294 -17.73 -8.58 -14.64
CA ALA A 294 -17.13 -8.51 -15.98
C ALA A 294 -16.99 -9.90 -16.66
N ALA A 295 -17.04 -9.90 -17.98
CA ALA A 295 -16.62 -11.05 -18.80
C ALA A 295 -15.09 -11.20 -18.71
N LEU A 296 -14.59 -12.42 -18.95
CA LEU A 296 -13.16 -12.76 -18.96
C LEU A 296 -12.64 -13.05 -20.38
N ASP A 297 -13.42 -12.72 -21.41
CA ASP A 297 -13.09 -13.06 -22.81
C ASP A 297 -11.81 -12.37 -23.31
N ASP A 298 -11.47 -11.21 -22.74
CA ASP A 298 -10.26 -10.44 -23.07
C ASP A 298 -9.11 -10.68 -22.06
N ALA A 299 -9.22 -11.67 -21.19
CA ALA A 299 -8.20 -11.99 -20.20
C ALA A 299 -7.37 -13.22 -20.62
N ASP A 300 -6.06 -13.13 -20.41
CA ASP A 300 -5.12 -14.24 -20.62
C ASP A 300 -4.77 -14.95 -19.32
N ALA A 301 -4.91 -14.24 -18.19
CA ALA A 301 -4.79 -14.78 -16.83
C ALA A 301 -5.74 -14.07 -15.87
N VAL A 302 -6.00 -14.68 -14.71
CA VAL A 302 -6.80 -14.07 -13.64
C VAL A 302 -6.04 -14.13 -12.31
N VAL A 303 -5.99 -13.01 -11.58
CA VAL A 303 -5.50 -13.01 -10.20
C VAL A 303 -6.62 -12.53 -9.27
N LEU A 304 -7.06 -13.40 -8.36
CA LEU A 304 -7.94 -13.03 -7.26
C LEU A 304 -7.09 -12.44 -6.13
N PRO A 305 -7.26 -11.15 -5.81
CA PRO A 305 -6.43 -10.48 -4.82
C PRO A 305 -6.84 -10.82 -3.38
N GLY A 306 -6.07 -10.33 -2.41
CA GLY A 306 -6.45 -10.34 -1.01
C GLY A 306 -7.70 -9.50 -0.74
N SER A 307 -8.38 -9.83 0.34
CA SER A 307 -9.57 -9.12 0.80
C SER A 307 -9.54 -8.90 2.31
N LYS A 308 -10.06 -7.77 2.77
CA LYS A 308 -10.27 -7.50 4.21
C LYS A 308 -11.55 -8.13 4.74
N ASN A 309 -12.44 -8.55 3.86
CA ASN A 309 -13.64 -9.30 4.21
C ASN A 309 -13.93 -10.30 3.08
N THR A 310 -13.27 -11.44 3.18
CA THR A 310 -13.28 -12.50 2.17
C THR A 310 -14.68 -13.04 1.92
N VAL A 311 -15.49 -13.16 2.98
CA VAL A 311 -16.86 -13.73 2.88
C VAL A 311 -17.78 -12.85 2.05
N ASP A 312 -17.79 -11.54 2.32
CA ASP A 312 -18.68 -10.62 1.61
C ASP A 312 -18.19 -10.34 0.17
N ASP A 313 -16.88 -10.34 -0.04
CA ASP A 313 -16.31 -10.21 -1.38
C ASP A 313 -16.55 -11.49 -2.22
N LEU A 314 -16.50 -12.68 -1.61
CA LEU A 314 -16.90 -13.93 -2.27
C LEU A 314 -18.38 -13.89 -2.68
N ARG A 315 -19.27 -13.38 -1.83
CA ARG A 315 -20.69 -13.18 -2.17
C ARG A 315 -20.85 -12.22 -3.35
N ALA A 316 -20.13 -11.09 -3.35
CA ALA A 316 -20.16 -10.14 -4.46
C ALA A 316 -19.73 -10.77 -5.79
N LEU A 317 -18.73 -11.65 -5.79
CA LEU A 317 -18.33 -12.43 -6.98
C LEU A 317 -19.41 -13.45 -7.38
N THR A 318 -19.96 -14.18 -6.42
CA THR A 318 -20.95 -15.23 -6.67
C THR A 318 -22.25 -14.65 -7.22
N ASP A 319 -22.76 -13.56 -6.63
CA ASP A 319 -23.99 -12.90 -7.03
C ASP A 319 -23.94 -12.36 -8.47
N THR A 320 -22.75 -12.05 -8.97
CA THR A 320 -22.54 -11.59 -10.34
C THR A 320 -22.28 -12.72 -11.33
N GLY A 321 -22.21 -13.98 -10.89
CA GLY A 321 -21.88 -15.15 -11.71
C GLY A 321 -20.41 -15.19 -12.15
N PHE A 322 -19.52 -14.48 -11.47
CA PHE A 322 -18.07 -14.51 -11.78
C PHE A 322 -17.47 -15.91 -11.60
N GLY A 323 -17.92 -16.67 -10.59
CA GLY A 323 -17.46 -18.01 -10.34
C GLY A 323 -17.71 -18.98 -11.51
N ASP A 324 -18.84 -18.85 -12.21
CA ASP A 324 -19.15 -19.71 -13.39
C ASP A 324 -18.24 -19.34 -14.57
N ARG A 325 -17.96 -18.05 -14.76
CA ARG A 325 -17.03 -17.58 -15.80
C ARG A 325 -15.60 -18.03 -15.49
N LEU A 326 -15.19 -17.97 -14.22
CA LEU A 326 -13.86 -18.40 -13.82
C LEU A 326 -13.66 -19.92 -13.97
N ARG A 327 -14.69 -20.74 -13.71
CA ARG A 327 -14.63 -22.19 -13.97
C ARG A 327 -14.56 -22.53 -15.46
N ALA A 328 -15.08 -21.66 -16.34
CA ALA A 328 -15.00 -21.81 -17.77
C ALA A 328 -13.75 -21.18 -18.39
N PHE A 329 -12.92 -20.56 -17.59
CA PHE A 329 -11.70 -19.88 -18.03
C PHE A 329 -10.54 -20.90 -18.15
N ASP A 330 -9.88 -20.92 -19.30
CA ASP A 330 -8.83 -21.90 -19.61
C ASP A 330 -7.41 -21.41 -19.26
N GLY A 331 -7.21 -20.13 -18.96
CA GLY A 331 -5.91 -19.53 -18.66
C GLY A 331 -5.46 -19.74 -17.19
N PRO A 332 -4.24 -19.28 -16.85
CA PRO A 332 -3.73 -19.32 -15.48
C PRO A 332 -4.58 -18.52 -14.50
N VAL A 333 -4.86 -19.09 -13.34
CA VAL A 333 -5.60 -18.46 -12.23
C VAL A 333 -4.75 -18.50 -10.96
N VAL A 334 -4.54 -17.36 -10.32
CA VAL A 334 -3.83 -17.28 -9.03
C VAL A 334 -4.73 -16.61 -7.99
N GLY A 335 -4.86 -17.19 -6.81
CA GLY A 335 -5.54 -16.61 -5.65
C GLY A 335 -4.54 -16.28 -4.55
N LEU A 336 -4.53 -15.01 -4.11
CA LEU A 336 -3.65 -14.53 -3.05
C LEU A 336 -4.45 -14.30 -1.76
N CYS A 337 -4.05 -14.90 -0.65
CA CYS A 337 -4.64 -14.73 0.67
C CYS A 337 -6.18 -14.94 0.65
N GLY A 338 -7.00 -13.90 0.77
CA GLY A 338 -8.47 -13.99 0.61
C GLY A 338 -8.88 -14.59 -0.73
N GLY A 339 -8.16 -14.29 -1.82
CA GLY A 339 -8.37 -14.90 -3.14
C GLY A 339 -8.15 -16.43 -3.13
N TYR A 340 -7.14 -16.90 -2.41
CA TYR A 340 -6.93 -18.34 -2.20
C TYR A 340 -8.10 -18.99 -1.47
N GLN A 341 -8.57 -18.36 -0.39
CA GLN A 341 -9.72 -18.84 0.39
C GLN A 341 -10.99 -18.90 -0.47
N MET A 342 -11.22 -17.91 -1.35
CA MET A 342 -12.36 -17.88 -2.27
C MET A 342 -12.31 -19.00 -3.33
N LEU A 343 -11.10 -19.38 -3.79
CA LEU A 343 -10.92 -20.48 -4.77
C LEU A 343 -11.27 -21.85 -4.21
N GLY A 344 -11.33 -22.01 -2.89
CA GLY A 344 -11.66 -23.27 -2.22
C GLY A 344 -13.11 -23.73 -2.43
N GLU A 345 -13.46 -24.87 -1.81
CA GLU A 345 -14.80 -25.45 -1.84
C GLU A 345 -15.75 -24.73 -0.89
N ALA A 346 -15.24 -24.31 0.30
CA ALA A 346 -16.04 -23.65 1.31
C ALA A 346 -15.22 -22.87 2.34
N ILE A 347 -15.88 -21.90 2.94
CA ILE A 347 -15.41 -21.17 4.12
C ILE A 347 -16.35 -21.50 5.27
N THR A 348 -15.80 -21.95 6.41
CA THR A 348 -16.53 -22.26 7.67
C THR A 348 -16.20 -21.22 8.73
N ASN A 349 -17.03 -21.12 9.78
CA ASN A 349 -17.00 -20.04 10.78
C ASN A 349 -17.05 -18.66 10.10
N ALA A 350 -17.78 -18.56 8.99
CA ALA A 350 -17.79 -17.39 8.13
C ALA A 350 -18.25 -16.10 8.83
N ALA A 351 -19.02 -16.22 9.91
CA ALA A 351 -19.48 -15.10 10.75
C ALA A 351 -18.33 -14.35 11.48
N VAL A 352 -17.15 -14.96 11.61
CA VAL A 352 -15.97 -14.31 12.23
C VAL A 352 -15.50 -13.11 11.39
N GLU A 353 -15.60 -13.21 10.07
CA GLU A 353 -15.13 -12.15 9.15
C GLU A 353 -16.29 -11.47 8.40
N GLY A 354 -17.32 -12.23 8.00
CA GLY A 354 -18.46 -11.72 7.22
C GLY A 354 -19.44 -10.87 8.04
N THR A 355 -20.24 -10.06 7.34
CA THR A 355 -21.27 -9.20 7.95
C THR A 355 -22.60 -9.94 8.26
N GLY A 356 -22.70 -11.25 8.02
CA GLY A 356 -23.91 -12.05 8.23
C GLY A 356 -23.68 -13.20 9.20
N ASP A 357 -24.78 -13.86 9.62
CA ASP A 357 -24.80 -14.96 10.60
C ASP A 357 -24.50 -16.35 9.97
N ALA A 358 -24.10 -16.41 8.72
CA ALA A 358 -23.84 -17.68 8.06
C ALA A 358 -22.56 -18.33 8.62
N ASP A 359 -22.69 -19.56 9.13
CA ASP A 359 -21.56 -20.33 9.61
C ASP A 359 -20.70 -20.91 8.46
N ARG A 360 -21.34 -21.16 7.32
CA ARG A 360 -20.67 -21.72 6.13
C ARG A 360 -21.10 -20.99 4.87
N VAL A 361 -20.11 -20.70 4.00
CA VAL A 361 -20.30 -20.13 2.66
C VAL A 361 -19.58 -21.03 1.66
N GLU A 362 -20.25 -21.36 0.55
CA GLU A 362 -19.65 -22.12 -0.54
C GLU A 362 -18.64 -21.23 -1.29
N GLY A 363 -17.48 -21.81 -1.57
CA GLY A 363 -16.41 -21.17 -2.35
C GLY A 363 -16.62 -21.28 -3.86
N LEU A 364 -15.63 -20.86 -4.62
CA LEU A 364 -15.65 -20.95 -6.08
C LEU A 364 -15.40 -22.38 -6.59
N GLY A 365 -14.88 -23.28 -5.75
CA GLY A 365 -14.72 -24.70 -6.03
C GLY A 365 -13.69 -25.05 -7.11
N LEU A 366 -12.63 -24.24 -7.25
CA LEU A 366 -11.54 -24.48 -8.20
C LEU A 366 -10.37 -25.23 -7.56
N LEU A 367 -10.25 -25.18 -6.22
CA LEU A 367 -9.25 -25.90 -5.46
C LEU A 367 -9.91 -26.79 -4.40
N PRO A 368 -9.39 -28.02 -4.15
CA PRO A 368 -9.91 -28.91 -3.13
C PRO A 368 -9.45 -28.45 -1.72
N VAL A 369 -10.00 -27.35 -1.26
CA VAL A 369 -9.60 -26.66 -0.03
C VAL A 369 -10.84 -26.20 0.72
N THR A 370 -10.87 -26.40 2.05
CA THR A 370 -11.82 -25.75 2.94
C THR A 370 -11.07 -24.85 3.92
N THR A 371 -11.51 -23.60 4.04
CA THR A 371 -10.96 -22.63 5.00
C THR A 371 -11.84 -22.54 6.22
N ALA A 372 -11.24 -22.57 7.42
CA ALA A 372 -11.93 -22.33 8.68
C ALA A 372 -11.43 -21.01 9.29
N PHE A 373 -12.32 -20.03 9.48
CA PHE A 373 -11.96 -18.79 10.17
C PHE A 373 -11.86 -18.98 11.68
N SER A 374 -10.94 -18.26 12.29
CA SER A 374 -10.76 -18.18 13.74
C SER A 374 -10.48 -16.73 14.15
N GLU A 375 -10.62 -16.41 15.44
CA GLU A 375 -10.23 -15.10 15.97
C GLU A 375 -8.71 -14.91 16.02
N SER A 376 -7.95 -15.99 15.86
CA SER A 376 -6.50 -15.96 15.82
C SER A 376 -6.03 -15.43 14.46
N LYS A 377 -5.13 -14.45 14.47
CA LYS A 377 -4.55 -13.84 13.28
C LYS A 377 -3.10 -14.28 13.12
N THR A 378 -2.74 -14.78 11.95
CA THR A 378 -1.37 -15.02 11.55
C THR A 378 -0.80 -13.74 10.95
N VAL A 379 0.35 -13.29 11.44
CA VAL A 379 1.11 -12.15 10.92
C VAL A 379 2.59 -12.53 10.98
N GLU A 380 3.18 -12.91 9.86
CA GLU A 380 4.54 -13.38 9.83
C GLU A 380 5.25 -13.13 8.49
N HIS A 381 6.58 -12.93 8.56
CA HIS A 381 7.45 -13.06 7.39
C HIS A 381 7.76 -14.51 7.15
N VAL A 382 7.65 -14.92 5.90
CA VAL A 382 7.87 -16.30 5.50
C VAL A 382 8.92 -16.41 4.41
N ARG A 383 9.66 -17.49 4.46
CA ARG A 383 10.57 -17.94 3.42
C ARG A 383 10.19 -19.37 3.08
N ARG A 384 9.87 -19.63 1.81
CA ARG A 384 9.36 -20.92 1.37
C ARG A 384 10.11 -21.42 0.14
N GLU A 385 10.33 -22.75 0.06
CA GLU A 385 10.80 -23.38 -1.17
C GLU A 385 9.66 -23.43 -2.19
N LEU A 386 9.92 -22.93 -3.40
CA LEU A 386 8.98 -22.89 -4.50
C LEU A 386 9.04 -24.18 -5.32
N ASN A 387 7.93 -24.89 -5.35
CA ASN A 387 7.69 -26.04 -6.22
C ASN A 387 7.00 -25.54 -7.50
N GLY A 388 7.68 -25.55 -8.61
CA GLY A 388 7.15 -25.03 -9.89
C GLY A 388 5.99 -25.86 -10.43
N VAL A 389 4.78 -25.63 -9.91
CA VAL A 389 3.54 -26.32 -10.29
C VAL A 389 2.47 -25.33 -10.73
N GLY A 390 1.53 -25.79 -11.56
CA GLY A 390 0.41 -24.98 -12.04
C GLY A 390 0.85 -23.71 -12.76
N PRO A 391 0.24 -22.56 -12.47
CA PRO A 391 0.60 -21.25 -13.03
C PRO A 391 2.07 -20.84 -12.85
N LEU A 392 2.79 -21.45 -11.91
CA LEU A 392 4.22 -21.23 -11.67
C LEU A 392 5.10 -22.36 -12.20
N SER A 393 4.59 -23.18 -13.14
CA SER A 393 5.34 -24.30 -13.74
C SER A 393 6.69 -23.85 -14.28
N GLY A 394 7.73 -24.64 -13.97
CA GLY A 394 9.10 -24.34 -14.37
C GLY A 394 9.85 -23.35 -13.46
N ALA A 395 9.21 -22.81 -12.43
CA ALA A 395 9.89 -22.06 -11.39
C ALA A 395 10.54 -22.98 -10.36
N GLY A 396 11.45 -22.41 -9.56
CA GLY A 396 12.10 -23.11 -8.45
C GLY A 396 12.94 -22.17 -7.61
N GLY A 397 13.47 -22.67 -6.51
CA GLY A 397 14.25 -21.90 -5.56
C GLY A 397 13.41 -21.37 -4.41
N THR A 398 13.92 -20.38 -3.69
CA THR A 398 13.27 -19.84 -2.51
C THR A 398 12.56 -18.54 -2.85
N VAL A 399 11.38 -18.34 -2.28
CA VAL A 399 10.61 -17.09 -2.32
C VAL A 399 10.49 -16.55 -0.91
N GLU A 400 10.44 -15.24 -0.79
CA GLU A 400 10.26 -14.51 0.47
C GLU A 400 9.02 -13.63 0.36
N GLY A 401 8.28 -13.52 1.45
CA GLY A 401 7.10 -12.67 1.52
C GLY A 401 6.54 -12.63 2.94
N TYR A 402 5.26 -12.42 3.05
CA TYR A 402 4.59 -12.36 4.34
C TYR A 402 3.19 -12.95 4.27
N GLU A 403 2.65 -13.34 5.41
CA GLU A 403 1.29 -13.82 5.56
C GLU A 403 0.55 -12.97 6.59
N ILE A 404 -0.67 -12.53 6.25
CA ILE A 404 -1.60 -11.81 7.13
C ILE A 404 -3.00 -12.35 6.89
N HIS A 405 -3.45 -13.30 7.71
CA HIS A 405 -4.78 -13.91 7.55
C HIS A 405 -5.36 -14.41 8.89
N MET A 406 -6.68 -14.67 8.91
CA MET A 406 -7.42 -15.20 10.05
C MET A 406 -7.99 -16.60 9.78
N GLY A 407 -7.80 -17.16 8.59
CA GLY A 407 -8.33 -18.46 8.20
C GLY A 407 -7.23 -19.49 8.02
N ASP A 408 -7.52 -20.72 8.42
CA ASP A 408 -6.68 -21.89 8.19
C ASP A 408 -7.28 -22.75 7.07
N SER A 409 -6.50 -22.96 6.00
CA SER A 409 -6.93 -23.74 4.84
C SER A 409 -6.42 -25.18 4.91
N THR A 410 -7.35 -26.12 4.79
CA THR A 410 -7.07 -27.55 4.81
C THR A 410 -7.44 -28.19 3.47
N LEU A 411 -6.55 -29.02 2.93
CA LEU A 411 -6.83 -29.79 1.71
C LEU A 411 -7.91 -30.81 1.98
N THR A 412 -8.90 -30.89 1.07
CA THR A 412 -9.98 -31.88 1.10
C THR A 412 -9.67 -33.10 0.21
N ASP A 413 -8.71 -32.96 -0.72
CA ASP A 413 -8.20 -34.01 -1.57
C ASP A 413 -6.70 -33.82 -1.88
N THR A 414 -6.08 -34.79 -2.49
CA THR A 414 -4.67 -34.72 -2.89
C THR A 414 -4.49 -33.77 -4.07
N VAL A 415 -3.69 -32.74 -3.88
CA VAL A 415 -3.36 -31.73 -4.90
C VAL A 415 -1.89 -31.32 -4.73
N ALA A 416 -1.27 -30.79 -5.78
CA ALA A 416 0.08 -30.27 -5.70
C ALA A 416 0.17 -29.08 -4.73
N ARG A 417 1.31 -28.94 -4.04
CA ARG A 417 1.60 -27.77 -3.21
C ARG A 417 2.64 -26.91 -3.91
N PRO A 418 2.31 -25.65 -4.17
CA PRO A 418 3.24 -24.71 -4.81
C PRO A 418 4.41 -24.33 -3.90
N PHE A 419 4.23 -24.41 -2.58
CA PHE A 419 5.24 -24.11 -1.58
C PHE A 419 5.30 -25.16 -0.49
N ASP A 420 6.45 -25.29 0.17
CA ASP A 420 6.56 -26.13 1.35
C ASP A 420 5.64 -25.63 2.46
N GLY A 421 4.65 -26.44 2.80
CA GLY A 421 3.70 -26.17 3.88
C GLY A 421 2.51 -25.26 3.52
N ASP A 422 2.52 -24.57 2.38
CA ASP A 422 1.43 -23.66 1.98
C ASP A 422 0.90 -23.93 0.57
N GLY A 423 -0.36 -23.51 0.37
CA GLY A 423 -1.03 -23.42 -0.90
C GLY A 423 -1.58 -24.74 -1.43
N ALA A 424 -2.25 -24.63 -2.57
CA ALA A 424 -2.77 -25.72 -3.38
C ALA A 424 -2.67 -25.32 -4.85
N ALA A 425 -2.37 -26.28 -5.73
CA ALA A 425 -2.31 -26.02 -7.17
C ALA A 425 -2.81 -27.19 -8.00
N THR A 426 -3.58 -26.89 -9.04
CA THR A 426 -3.89 -27.75 -10.19
C THR A 426 -3.04 -27.33 -11.38
N ASP A 427 -3.30 -27.86 -12.56
CA ASP A 427 -2.54 -27.50 -13.78
C ASP A 427 -2.66 -26.02 -14.14
N SER A 428 -3.82 -25.39 -13.90
CA SER A 428 -4.10 -23.98 -14.26
C SER A 428 -4.45 -23.07 -13.08
N VAL A 429 -4.68 -23.59 -11.87
CA VAL A 429 -5.10 -22.80 -10.72
C VAL A 429 -4.12 -22.97 -9.58
N LEU A 430 -3.75 -21.87 -8.94
CA LEU A 430 -2.90 -21.82 -7.76
C LEU A 430 -3.50 -20.91 -6.69
N GLY A 431 -3.46 -21.33 -5.44
CA GLY A 431 -3.80 -20.51 -4.28
C GLY A 431 -2.72 -20.57 -3.22
N THR A 432 -2.44 -19.44 -2.58
CA THR A 432 -1.44 -19.30 -1.50
C THR A 432 -1.79 -18.17 -0.54
N TYR A 433 -1.33 -18.25 0.70
CA TYR A 433 -1.38 -17.13 1.65
C TYR A 433 -0.25 -16.14 1.45
N LEU A 434 0.79 -16.50 0.68
CA LEU A 434 1.98 -15.70 0.48
C LEU A 434 1.66 -14.40 -0.27
N HIS A 435 1.79 -13.27 0.40
CA HIS A 435 1.89 -11.95 -0.20
C HIS A 435 3.30 -11.67 -0.71
N ASP A 436 3.48 -10.67 -1.57
CA ASP A 436 4.72 -10.38 -2.29
C ASP A 436 5.19 -11.51 -3.21
N LEU A 437 4.28 -12.43 -3.61
CA LEU A 437 4.61 -13.52 -4.52
C LEU A 437 5.32 -13.03 -5.78
N PHE A 438 4.77 -12.01 -6.43
CA PHE A 438 5.30 -11.47 -7.68
C PHE A 438 6.46 -10.45 -7.50
N VAL A 439 6.84 -10.11 -6.27
CA VAL A 439 8.10 -9.41 -5.99
C VAL A 439 9.29 -10.34 -6.24
N ASN A 440 9.10 -11.65 -6.06
CA ASN A 440 10.12 -12.66 -6.33
C ASN A 440 10.23 -12.93 -7.84
N ASP A 441 11.39 -12.60 -8.43
CA ASP A 441 11.64 -12.72 -9.87
C ASP A 441 11.32 -14.14 -10.39
N THR A 442 11.72 -15.19 -9.68
CA THR A 442 11.50 -16.57 -10.11
C THR A 442 10.02 -16.93 -10.24
N ALA A 443 9.16 -16.46 -9.33
CA ALA A 443 7.72 -16.69 -9.39
C ALA A 443 7.06 -15.81 -10.45
N ARG A 444 7.43 -14.53 -10.50
CA ARG A 444 6.91 -13.57 -11.48
C ARG A 444 7.25 -13.96 -12.91
N ASP A 445 8.52 -14.26 -13.19
CA ASP A 445 8.98 -14.65 -14.54
C ASP A 445 8.30 -15.94 -15.01
N ALA A 446 8.05 -16.90 -14.10
CA ALA A 446 7.34 -18.13 -14.45
C ALA A 446 5.87 -17.85 -14.76
N PHE A 447 5.18 -17.06 -13.92
CA PHE A 447 3.77 -16.70 -14.15
C PHE A 447 3.60 -15.95 -15.46
N VAL A 448 4.43 -14.94 -15.71
CA VAL A 448 4.40 -14.13 -16.95
C VAL A 448 4.65 -15.03 -18.15
N ARG A 449 5.73 -15.82 -18.17
CA ARG A 449 6.03 -16.74 -19.26
C ARG A 449 4.87 -17.69 -19.54
N ASN A 450 4.31 -18.34 -18.50
CA ASN A 450 3.22 -19.30 -18.65
C ASN A 450 1.92 -18.64 -19.15
N THR A 451 1.69 -17.35 -18.80
CA THR A 451 0.58 -16.57 -19.31
C THR A 451 0.75 -16.29 -20.81
N PHE A 452 1.94 -15.83 -21.25
CA PHE A 452 2.24 -15.60 -22.66
C PHE A 452 2.16 -16.90 -23.48
N GLU A 453 2.66 -18.02 -22.94
CA GLU A 453 2.56 -19.35 -23.57
C GLU A 453 1.10 -19.80 -23.72
N SER A 454 0.28 -19.62 -22.70
CA SER A 454 -1.15 -19.94 -22.71
C SER A 454 -1.91 -19.11 -23.75
N ALA A 455 -1.59 -17.82 -23.87
CA ALA A 455 -2.17 -16.92 -24.86
C ALA A 455 -1.68 -17.17 -26.29
N GLY A 456 -0.59 -17.91 -26.45
CA GLY A 456 0.06 -18.13 -27.76
C GLY A 456 0.77 -16.90 -28.30
N ILE A 457 1.14 -15.96 -27.41
CA ILE A 457 1.86 -14.73 -27.72
C ILE A 457 3.33 -14.90 -27.34
N ALA A 458 4.25 -14.41 -28.17
CA ALA A 458 5.66 -14.47 -27.85
C ALA A 458 6.01 -13.47 -26.75
N LEU A 459 6.85 -13.88 -25.78
CA LEU A 459 7.38 -12.91 -24.80
C LEU A 459 8.07 -11.75 -25.52
N PRO A 460 7.80 -10.51 -25.17
CA PRO A 460 8.53 -9.35 -25.70
C PRO A 460 10.03 -9.54 -25.51
N GLU A 461 10.84 -9.09 -26.49
CA GLU A 461 12.28 -9.00 -26.27
C GLU A 461 12.51 -8.09 -25.04
N ALA A 462 13.36 -8.54 -24.12
CA ALA A 462 13.65 -7.81 -22.89
C ALA A 462 14.14 -6.41 -23.24
N THR A 463 13.22 -5.45 -23.27
CA THR A 463 13.59 -4.04 -23.11
C THR A 463 14.25 -3.93 -21.75
N GLU A 464 15.43 -3.31 -21.68
CA GLU A 464 16.12 -3.10 -20.41
C GLU A 464 15.07 -2.63 -19.39
N ARG A 465 14.74 -3.48 -18.41
CA ARG A 465 13.96 -3.04 -17.24
C ARG A 465 14.66 -1.77 -16.79
N ALA A 466 13.94 -0.68 -16.63
CA ALA A 466 14.51 0.51 -16.04
C ALA A 466 14.98 0.14 -14.63
N ASP A 467 16.25 -0.24 -14.54
CA ASP A 467 16.91 -0.82 -13.34
C ASP A 467 17.17 0.27 -12.28
N SER A 468 16.34 1.32 -12.25
CA SER A 468 16.49 2.39 -11.28
C SER A 468 15.71 2.04 -10.02
N ASP A 469 16.42 1.80 -8.93
CA ASP A 469 15.89 1.65 -7.59
C ASP A 469 14.85 2.77 -7.30
N PRO A 470 13.57 2.44 -7.04
CA PRO A 470 12.54 3.43 -6.78
C PRO A 470 12.85 4.32 -5.58
N TYR A 471 13.61 3.82 -4.62
CA TYR A 471 14.07 4.61 -3.48
C TYR A 471 15.10 5.67 -3.90
N GLU A 472 16.05 5.30 -4.76
CA GLU A 472 17.04 6.24 -5.30
C GLU A 472 16.37 7.30 -6.19
N ARG A 473 15.37 6.94 -6.98
CA ARG A 473 14.57 7.91 -7.75
C ARG A 473 13.83 8.89 -6.83
N ALA A 474 13.20 8.39 -5.77
CA ALA A 474 12.55 9.24 -4.78
C ALA A 474 13.55 10.17 -4.06
N ALA A 475 14.73 9.66 -3.70
CA ALA A 475 15.82 10.48 -3.13
C ALA A 475 16.34 11.53 -4.12
N GLY A 476 16.37 11.17 -5.41
CA GLY A 476 16.71 12.09 -6.49
C GLY A 476 15.78 13.30 -6.55
N LEU A 477 14.46 13.09 -6.39
CA LEU A 477 13.49 14.19 -6.34
C LEU A 477 13.77 15.16 -5.19
N ILE A 478 14.18 14.66 -4.04
CA ILE A 478 14.55 15.51 -2.90
C ILE A 478 15.87 16.23 -3.18
N ARG A 479 16.91 15.49 -3.54
CA ARG A 479 18.26 16.01 -3.81
C ARG A 479 18.27 17.15 -4.82
N ASP A 480 17.48 17.03 -5.89
CA ASP A 480 17.55 17.93 -7.03
C ASP A 480 16.57 19.12 -6.90
N HIS A 481 15.54 19.01 -6.05
CA HIS A 481 14.42 19.96 -6.03
C HIS A 481 14.05 20.54 -4.67
N VAL A 482 14.64 20.09 -3.54
CA VAL A 482 14.29 20.54 -2.19
C VAL A 482 15.53 21.09 -1.47
N ASP A 483 15.40 22.26 -0.88
CA ASP A 483 16.39 22.86 0.04
C ASP A 483 16.04 22.42 1.48
N LEU A 484 16.94 21.68 2.10
CA LEU A 484 16.78 21.21 3.49
C LEU A 484 17.48 22.10 4.53
N GLY A 485 18.14 23.16 4.10
CA GLY A 485 18.81 24.11 4.99
C GLY A 485 17.92 24.71 6.06
N PRO A 486 16.68 25.15 5.78
CA PRO A 486 15.74 25.68 6.78
C PRO A 486 15.43 24.70 7.92
N PHE A 487 15.57 23.40 7.71
CA PHE A 487 15.37 22.35 8.73
C PHE A 487 16.66 21.95 9.44
N GLY A 488 17.78 22.60 9.19
CA GLY A 488 19.08 22.23 9.77
C GLY A 488 19.57 20.83 9.39
N LEU A 489 19.00 20.26 8.33
CA LEU A 489 19.36 18.95 7.79
C LEU A 489 20.47 19.08 6.73
N PRO A 490 21.28 18.02 6.50
CA PRO A 490 22.31 18.07 5.48
C PRO A 490 21.75 18.45 4.11
N ASP A 491 22.25 19.56 3.57
CA ASP A 491 21.97 20.00 2.22
C ASP A 491 23.10 19.51 1.27
N ARG A 492 22.98 19.75 -0.05
CA ARG A 492 23.82 19.23 -1.17
C ARG A 492 25.29 19.06 -0.90
#